data_bceb467cdbe9e4e9bfbfcb5816bfdd7a
#
_entry.id   bceb467cdbe9e4e9bfbfcb5816bfdd7a
#
_cell.length_a   1.000
_cell.length_b   1.000
_cell.length_c   1.000
_cell.angle_alpha   90.00
_cell.angle_beta   90.00
_cell.angle_gamma   90.00
#
_symmetry.space_group_name_H-M   'P 1'
#
loop_
_entity.id
_entity.type
_entity.pdbx_description
1 polymer ?
#
loop_
_entity_poly.entity_id
_entity_poly.type
_entity_poly.pdbx_seq_one_letter_code
_entity_poly.pdbx_strand_id
1 'polypeptide(L)'
;MRVAVIGTGYVGLISGVCLADKGHKVICVDRDLTIVQRLNAGIPTIHEKGLPAMLSRVVLDNMFSATNSIDAALSDAEIVLVAVGTPSVNGSIDLSAIANVCDSIGEFIKNSSRYICVVIKSTVIPSTTDTFIRDQLEKSSEKKLG
;
A
#
# COMPACT_ATOMS: atom_id res chain seq x y z
N MET A 1 -3.71 14.77 3.22
CA MET A 1 -4.37 13.45 3.42
C MET A 1 -3.39 12.48 4.04
N ARG A 2 -3.88 11.45 4.73
CA ARG A 2 -3.09 10.35 5.27
C ARG A 2 -3.27 9.15 4.35
N VAL A 3 -2.16 8.64 3.84
CA VAL A 3 -2.14 7.59 2.81
C VAL A 3 -1.34 6.39 3.30
N ALA A 4 -1.93 5.22 3.27
CA ALA A 4 -1.21 3.96 3.44
C ALA A 4 -0.86 3.41 2.05
N VAL A 5 0.38 2.96 1.86
CA VAL A 5 0.82 2.31 0.62
C VAL A 5 1.27 0.89 0.95
N ILE A 6 0.56 -0.11 0.43
CA ILE A 6 0.86 -1.51 0.72
C ILE A 6 1.67 -2.11 -0.43
N GLY A 7 2.91 -2.46 -0.11
CA GLY A 7 3.94 -2.90 -1.05
C GLY A 7 4.91 -1.78 -1.40
N THR A 8 6.21 -2.02 -1.19
CA THR A 8 7.30 -1.06 -1.44
C THR A 8 8.20 -1.48 -2.61
N GLY A 9 7.62 -2.18 -3.57
CA GLY A 9 8.24 -2.37 -4.88
C GLY A 9 8.35 -1.04 -5.64
N TYR A 10 8.73 -1.11 -6.91
CA TYR A 10 8.98 0.08 -7.73
C TYR A 10 7.82 1.07 -7.69
N VAL A 11 6.62 0.60 -7.99
CA VAL A 11 5.42 1.44 -8.08
C VAL A 11 5.01 2.00 -6.72
N GLY A 12 5.00 1.17 -5.67
CA GLY A 12 4.55 1.59 -4.35
C GLY A 12 5.50 2.58 -3.70
N LEU A 13 6.81 2.30 -3.70
CA LEU A 13 7.80 3.19 -3.09
C LEU A 13 7.84 4.55 -3.77
N ILE A 14 7.90 4.59 -5.12
CA ILE A 14 7.93 5.85 -5.85
C ILE A 14 6.64 6.64 -5.59
N SER A 15 5.47 5.98 -5.67
CA SER A 15 4.19 6.65 -5.40
C SER A 15 4.13 7.21 -3.98
N GLY A 16 4.56 6.43 -2.99
CA GLY A 16 4.56 6.86 -1.58
C GLY A 16 5.47 8.07 -1.34
N VAL A 17 6.70 8.02 -1.87
CA VAL A 17 7.66 9.14 -1.72
C VAL A 17 7.18 10.40 -2.44
N CYS A 18 6.64 10.26 -3.66
CA CYS A 18 6.09 11.40 -4.40
C CYS A 18 4.87 12.02 -3.71
N LEU A 19 3.98 11.20 -3.13
CA LEU A 19 2.84 11.70 -2.36
C LEU A 19 3.31 12.42 -1.10
N ALA A 20 4.31 11.90 -0.40
CA ALA A 20 4.90 12.55 0.78
C ALA A 20 5.53 13.89 0.40
N ASP A 21 6.24 13.97 -0.74
CA ASP A 21 6.83 15.20 -1.28
C ASP A 21 5.77 16.27 -1.63
N LYS A 22 4.54 15.85 -1.95
CA LYS A 22 3.38 16.72 -2.19
C LYS A 22 2.62 17.12 -0.92
N GLY A 23 3.15 16.79 0.27
CA GLY A 23 2.59 17.20 1.55
C GLY A 23 1.52 16.24 2.10
N HIS A 24 1.46 15.01 1.62
CA HIS A 24 0.62 13.96 2.21
C HIS A 24 1.42 13.18 3.26
N LYS A 25 0.77 12.81 4.36
CA LYS A 25 1.39 11.93 5.35
C LYS A 25 1.26 10.49 4.89
N VAL A 26 2.39 9.82 4.61
CA VAL A 26 2.43 8.51 3.99
C VAL A 26 3.05 7.49 4.91
N ILE A 27 2.40 6.35 5.06
CA ILE A 27 2.95 5.15 5.70
C ILE A 27 3.00 4.03 4.67
N CYS A 28 4.22 3.60 4.33
CA CYS A 28 4.42 2.45 3.46
C CYS A 28 4.50 1.15 4.26
N VAL A 29 3.92 0.08 3.73
CA VAL A 29 3.93 -1.25 4.36
C VAL A 29 4.75 -2.21 3.52
N ASP A 30 5.71 -2.86 4.15
CA ASP A 30 6.42 -4.00 3.58
C ASP A 30 6.56 -5.12 4.61
N ARG A 31 6.45 -6.36 4.17
CA ARG A 31 6.61 -7.54 5.04
C ARG A 31 8.06 -7.77 5.49
N ASP A 32 9.03 -7.24 4.74
CA ASP A 32 10.46 -7.38 5.03
C ASP A 32 10.91 -6.24 5.96
N LEU A 33 11.25 -6.61 7.20
CA LEU A 33 11.75 -5.66 8.20
C LEU A 33 13.04 -4.96 7.78
N THR A 34 13.89 -5.61 6.97
CA THR A 34 15.12 -5.00 6.46
C THR A 34 14.79 -3.85 5.51
N ILE A 35 13.79 -4.03 4.66
CA ILE A 35 13.26 -2.97 3.78
C ILE A 35 12.70 -1.83 4.62
N VAL A 36 11.85 -2.14 5.60
CA VAL A 36 11.26 -1.15 6.51
C VAL A 36 12.33 -0.30 7.22
N GLN A 37 13.35 -0.93 7.76
CA GLN A 37 14.46 -0.23 8.45
C GLN A 37 15.22 0.69 7.51
N ARG A 38 15.54 0.24 6.30
CA ARG A 38 16.24 1.04 5.29
C ARG A 38 15.42 2.26 4.87
N LEU A 39 14.13 2.07 4.60
CA LEU A 39 13.25 3.16 4.20
C LEU A 39 13.11 4.22 5.30
N ASN A 40 12.98 3.81 6.56
CA ASN A 40 12.94 4.73 7.70
C ASN A 40 14.28 5.45 7.95
N ALA A 41 15.40 4.86 7.49
CA ALA A 41 16.70 5.53 7.48
C ALA A 41 16.91 6.45 6.25
N GLY A 42 15.90 6.64 5.40
CA GLY A 42 16.00 7.44 4.18
C GLY A 42 16.81 6.76 3.05
N ILE A 43 16.99 5.43 3.12
CA ILE A 43 17.78 4.64 2.16
C ILE A 43 16.81 3.85 1.27
N PRO A 44 16.65 4.19 -0.02
CA PRO A 44 15.75 3.48 -0.90
C PRO A 44 16.25 2.05 -1.20
N THR A 45 15.30 1.18 -1.53
CA THR A 45 15.56 -0.24 -1.86
C THR A 45 15.57 -0.50 -3.35
N ILE A 46 15.26 0.52 -4.14
CA ILE A 46 15.27 0.52 -5.61
C ILE A 46 16.16 1.63 -6.12
N HIS A 47 16.63 1.50 -7.35
CA HIS A 47 17.46 2.51 -7.99
C HIS A 47 16.62 3.40 -8.92
N GLU A 48 16.45 4.68 -8.54
CA GLU A 48 15.76 5.68 -9.36
C GLU A 48 16.43 7.04 -9.14
N LYS A 49 16.63 7.79 -10.23
CA LYS A 49 17.28 9.09 -10.18
C LYS A 49 16.47 10.07 -9.31
N GLY A 50 17.12 10.68 -8.33
CA GLY A 50 16.51 11.66 -7.41
C GLY A 50 15.78 11.04 -6.21
N LEU A 51 15.43 9.77 -6.25
CA LEU A 51 14.72 9.09 -5.17
C LEU A 51 15.45 9.14 -3.81
N PRO A 52 16.80 8.92 -3.74
CA PRO A 52 17.50 8.97 -2.45
C PRO A 52 17.37 10.32 -1.76
N ALA A 53 17.56 11.41 -2.49
CA ALA A 53 17.46 12.76 -1.94
C ALA A 53 16.01 13.10 -1.50
N MET A 54 15.03 12.69 -2.31
CA MET A 54 13.61 12.91 -2.01
C MET A 54 13.17 12.11 -0.79
N LEU A 55 13.50 10.80 -0.73
CA LEU A 55 13.16 9.94 0.41
C LEU A 55 13.77 10.47 1.70
N SER A 56 15.07 10.80 1.70
CA SER A 56 15.75 11.36 2.87
C SER A 56 15.03 12.62 3.37
N ARG A 57 14.67 13.55 2.49
CA ARG A 57 13.95 14.77 2.84
C ARG A 57 12.59 14.48 3.48
N VAL A 58 11.74 13.66 2.83
CA VAL A 58 10.37 13.40 3.35
C VAL A 58 10.37 12.60 4.64
N VAL A 59 11.40 11.78 4.91
CA VAL A 59 11.61 11.12 6.20
C VAL A 59 11.98 12.13 7.27
N LEU A 60 12.93 13.04 7.00
CA LEU A 60 13.32 14.10 7.94
C LEU A 60 12.15 15.04 8.28
N ASP A 61 11.31 15.33 7.29
CA ASP A 61 10.10 16.15 7.44
C ASP A 61 8.95 15.42 8.14
N ASN A 62 9.15 14.15 8.54
CA ASN A 62 8.12 13.28 9.12
C ASN A 62 6.89 13.10 8.23
N MET A 63 7.01 13.23 6.92
CA MET A 63 5.93 13.03 5.95
C MET A 63 5.90 11.60 5.42
N PHE A 64 6.96 10.84 5.59
CA PHE A 64 7.09 9.44 5.16
C PHE A 64 7.59 8.57 6.32
N SER A 65 6.99 7.40 6.46
CA SER A 65 7.49 6.31 7.31
C SER A 65 7.16 4.96 6.69
N ALA A 66 7.81 3.90 7.17
CA ALA A 66 7.54 2.53 6.77
C ALA A 66 7.28 1.64 8.00
N THR A 67 6.43 0.62 7.83
CA THR A 67 6.09 -0.37 8.86
C THR A 67 5.88 -1.75 8.23
N ASN A 68 5.91 -2.79 9.04
CA ASN A 68 5.49 -4.14 8.63
C ASN A 68 4.06 -4.49 9.07
N SER A 69 3.37 -3.57 9.76
CA SER A 69 2.00 -3.76 10.23
C SER A 69 1.01 -3.01 9.34
N ILE A 70 0.11 -3.75 8.70
CA ILE A 70 -1.00 -3.19 7.92
C ILE A 70 -1.91 -2.39 8.86
N ASP A 71 -2.26 -2.90 10.03
CA ASP A 71 -3.14 -2.23 10.99
C ASP A 71 -2.60 -0.88 11.44
N ALA A 72 -1.29 -0.82 11.71
CA ALA A 72 -0.64 0.44 12.06
C ALA A 72 -0.72 1.48 10.94
N ALA A 73 -0.58 1.05 9.68
CA ALA A 73 -0.69 1.93 8.53
C ALA A 73 -2.14 2.38 8.25
N LEU A 74 -3.11 1.50 8.53
CA LEU A 74 -4.54 1.78 8.30
C LEU A 74 -5.17 2.63 9.40
N SER A 75 -4.58 2.67 10.60
CA SER A 75 -5.17 3.30 11.81
C SER A 75 -5.67 4.72 11.56
N ASP A 76 -4.95 5.50 10.76
CA ASP A 76 -5.27 6.88 10.41
C ASP A 76 -5.46 7.13 8.91
N ALA A 77 -5.31 6.10 8.06
CA ALA A 77 -5.39 6.26 6.62
C ALA A 77 -6.79 6.70 6.15
N GLU A 78 -6.81 7.61 5.19
CA GLU A 78 -8.00 8.04 4.43
C GLU A 78 -8.03 7.32 3.08
N ILE A 79 -6.83 7.02 2.55
CA ILE A 79 -6.63 6.30 1.28
C ILE A 79 -5.64 5.16 1.52
N VAL A 80 -5.95 4.01 0.97
CA VAL A 80 -5.06 2.85 0.92
C VAL A 80 -4.71 2.55 -0.53
N LEU A 81 -3.43 2.64 -0.86
CA LEU A 81 -2.92 2.32 -2.19
C LEU A 81 -2.30 0.92 -2.17
N VAL A 82 -2.93 -0.03 -2.84
CA VAL A 82 -2.42 -1.41 -2.97
C VAL A 82 -1.50 -1.49 -4.18
N ALA A 83 -0.21 -1.73 -3.94
CA ALA A 83 0.86 -1.76 -4.96
C ALA A 83 1.74 -3.02 -4.82
N VAL A 84 1.14 -4.15 -4.47
CA VAL A 84 1.82 -5.44 -4.36
C VAL A 84 2.06 -6.07 -5.73
N GLY A 85 3.07 -6.94 -5.82
CA GLY A 85 3.38 -7.64 -7.07
C GLY A 85 2.28 -8.62 -7.49
N THR A 86 2.07 -8.73 -8.80
CA THR A 86 1.16 -9.67 -9.45
C THR A 86 1.93 -10.46 -10.51
N PRO A 87 2.78 -11.41 -10.10
CA PRO A 87 3.60 -12.17 -11.05
C PRO A 87 2.75 -13.03 -11.96
N SER A 88 3.27 -13.34 -13.15
CA SER A 88 2.65 -14.32 -14.02
C SER A 88 3.11 -15.72 -13.63
N VAL A 89 2.16 -16.60 -13.37
CA VAL A 89 2.40 -18.02 -13.07
C VAL A 89 1.60 -18.86 -14.07
N ASN A 90 2.28 -19.71 -14.82
CA ASN A 90 1.66 -20.56 -15.85
C ASN A 90 0.77 -19.81 -16.87
N GLY A 91 1.18 -18.58 -17.26
CA GLY A 91 0.44 -17.76 -18.21
C GLY A 91 -0.76 -17.00 -17.64
N SER A 92 -1.00 -17.09 -16.34
CA SER A 92 -2.06 -16.34 -15.64
C SER A 92 -1.46 -15.41 -14.59
N ILE A 93 -2.14 -14.30 -14.30
CA ILE A 93 -1.74 -13.37 -13.23
C ILE A 93 -2.07 -14.02 -11.88
N ASP A 94 -1.07 -14.09 -11.01
CA ASP A 94 -1.26 -14.53 -9.63
C ASP A 94 -1.78 -13.35 -8.78
N LEU A 95 -3.00 -13.48 -8.29
CA LEU A 95 -3.67 -12.48 -7.45
C LEU A 95 -3.57 -12.79 -5.95
N SER A 96 -2.84 -13.82 -5.54
CA SER A 96 -2.75 -14.26 -4.14
C SER A 96 -2.28 -13.16 -3.20
N ALA A 97 -1.27 -12.37 -3.62
CA ALA A 97 -0.78 -11.25 -2.82
C ALA A 97 -1.85 -10.15 -2.64
N ILE A 98 -2.64 -9.86 -3.68
CA ILE A 98 -3.76 -8.90 -3.59
C ILE A 98 -4.85 -9.46 -2.66
N ALA A 99 -5.21 -10.73 -2.80
CA ALA A 99 -6.23 -11.37 -1.96
C ALA A 99 -5.86 -11.27 -0.47
N ASN A 100 -4.62 -11.63 -0.11
CA ASN A 100 -4.14 -11.54 1.27
C ASN A 100 -4.19 -10.12 1.83
N VAL A 101 -3.84 -9.13 1.00
CA VAL A 101 -3.91 -7.71 1.39
C VAL A 101 -5.37 -7.27 1.54
N CYS A 102 -6.27 -7.68 0.65
CA CYS A 102 -7.70 -7.39 0.75
C CYS A 102 -8.31 -8.00 2.02
N ASP A 103 -7.91 -9.22 2.39
CA ASP A 103 -8.36 -9.84 3.64
C ASP A 103 -7.94 -9.01 4.86
N SER A 104 -6.67 -8.61 4.94
CA SER A 104 -6.17 -7.78 6.04
C SER A 104 -6.86 -6.40 6.09
N ILE A 105 -7.07 -5.76 4.93
CA ILE A 105 -7.79 -4.48 4.85
C ILE A 105 -9.26 -4.68 5.28
N GLY A 106 -9.90 -5.75 4.82
CA GLY A 106 -11.29 -6.07 5.15
C GLY A 106 -11.48 -6.32 6.64
N GLU A 107 -10.60 -7.10 7.27
CA GLU A 107 -10.62 -7.34 8.72
C GLU A 107 -10.49 -6.03 9.52
N PHE A 108 -9.60 -5.13 9.09
CA PHE A 108 -9.49 -3.81 9.71
C PHE A 108 -10.77 -2.99 9.53
N ILE A 109 -11.34 -2.94 8.31
CA ILE A 109 -12.56 -2.19 7.99
C ILE A 109 -13.76 -2.75 8.75
N LYS A 110 -13.84 -4.08 8.96
CA LYS A 110 -14.91 -4.73 9.74
C LYS A 110 -15.06 -4.09 11.11
N ASN A 111 -13.94 -3.81 11.77
CA ASN A 111 -13.89 -3.24 13.12
C ASN A 111 -13.79 -1.71 13.15
N SER A 112 -13.83 -1.05 12.00
CA SER A 112 -13.72 0.41 11.87
C SER A 112 -15.04 1.02 11.41
N SER A 113 -15.40 2.18 11.97
CA SER A 113 -16.53 3.01 11.49
C SER A 113 -16.08 4.06 10.46
N ARG A 114 -14.79 4.12 10.15
CA ARG A 114 -14.23 5.12 9.25
C ARG A 114 -14.42 4.73 7.80
N TYR A 115 -14.65 5.72 6.95
CA TYR A 115 -14.55 5.54 5.50
C TYR A 115 -13.08 5.52 5.08
N ILE A 116 -12.71 4.52 4.29
CA ILE A 116 -11.38 4.37 3.71
C ILE A 116 -11.53 4.10 2.21
N CYS A 117 -10.87 4.90 1.39
CA CYS A 117 -10.83 4.68 -0.05
C CYS A 117 -9.71 3.68 -0.38
N VAL A 118 -10.06 2.52 -0.93
CA VAL A 118 -9.08 1.50 -1.37
C VAL A 118 -8.82 1.65 -2.86
N VAL A 119 -7.58 1.91 -3.24
CA VAL A 119 -7.13 2.10 -4.62
C VAL A 119 -6.21 0.96 -5.02
N ILE A 120 -6.54 0.25 -6.07
CA ILE A 120 -5.69 -0.81 -6.63
C ILE A 120 -4.78 -0.21 -7.69
N LYS A 121 -3.47 -0.25 -7.40
CA LYS A 121 -2.42 0.20 -8.32
C LYS A 121 -1.58 -0.97 -8.86
N SER A 122 -1.74 -2.16 -8.32
CA SER A 122 -1.18 -3.39 -8.89
C SER A 122 -1.73 -3.63 -10.30
N THR A 123 -0.92 -4.22 -11.17
CA THR A 123 -1.37 -4.59 -12.53
C THR A 123 -2.37 -5.74 -12.43
N VAL A 124 -3.59 -5.53 -12.88
CA VAL A 124 -4.65 -6.52 -12.92
C VAL A 124 -5.36 -6.50 -14.28
N ILE A 125 -6.05 -7.59 -14.61
CA ILE A 125 -6.88 -7.66 -15.80
C ILE A 125 -8.09 -6.74 -15.64
N PRO A 126 -8.59 -6.10 -16.71
CA PRO A 126 -9.83 -5.31 -16.65
C PRO A 126 -10.97 -6.06 -15.95
N SER A 127 -11.76 -5.36 -15.17
CA SER A 127 -12.84 -5.85 -14.31
C SER A 127 -12.42 -6.58 -13.02
N THR A 128 -11.15 -6.94 -12.82
CA THR A 128 -10.69 -7.62 -11.59
C THR A 128 -11.02 -6.81 -10.34
N THR A 129 -10.91 -5.48 -10.41
CA THR A 129 -11.21 -4.59 -9.27
C THR A 129 -12.69 -4.61 -8.91
N ASP A 130 -13.59 -4.57 -9.92
CA ASP A 130 -15.04 -4.51 -9.72
C ASP A 130 -15.67 -5.88 -9.40
N THR A 131 -14.91 -6.95 -9.56
CA THR A 131 -15.36 -8.32 -9.29
C THR A 131 -14.55 -8.93 -8.15
N PHE A 132 -13.46 -9.62 -8.45
CA PHE A 132 -12.67 -10.39 -7.49
C PHE A 132 -12.23 -9.59 -6.26
N ILE A 133 -11.68 -8.38 -6.47
CA ILE A 133 -11.15 -7.57 -5.35
C ILE A 133 -12.30 -7.02 -4.50
N ARG A 134 -13.34 -6.54 -5.15
CA ARG A 134 -14.56 -6.08 -4.47
C ARG A 134 -15.16 -7.21 -3.62
N ASP A 135 -15.39 -8.38 -4.21
CA ASP A 135 -15.98 -9.53 -3.51
C ASP A 135 -15.11 -9.96 -2.31
N GLN A 136 -13.78 -9.94 -2.47
CA GLN A 136 -12.84 -10.27 -1.39
C GLN A 136 -12.93 -9.28 -0.23
N LEU A 137 -12.95 -7.98 -0.52
CA LEU A 137 -13.09 -6.93 0.48
C LEU A 137 -14.46 -6.97 1.17
N GLU A 138 -15.55 -7.15 0.43
CA GLU A 138 -16.90 -7.28 1.01
C GLU A 138 -17.01 -8.51 1.92
N LYS A 139 -16.43 -9.63 1.49
CA LYS A 139 -16.42 -10.88 2.27
C LYS A 139 -15.64 -10.72 3.58
N SER A 140 -14.43 -10.17 3.53
CA SER A 140 -13.57 -10.05 4.72
C SER A 140 -14.02 -8.93 5.66
N SER A 141 -14.60 -7.85 5.13
CA SER A 141 -15.13 -6.75 5.95
C SER A 141 -16.55 -6.99 6.49
N GLU A 142 -17.29 -7.94 5.93
CA GLU A 142 -18.73 -8.12 6.17
C GLU A 142 -19.56 -6.84 5.91
N LYS A 143 -19.04 -5.95 5.06
CA LYS A 143 -19.68 -4.67 4.67
C LYS A 143 -19.83 -4.60 3.16
N LYS A 144 -20.82 -3.81 2.71
CA LYS A 144 -20.95 -3.47 1.30
C LYS A 144 -20.05 -2.28 0.97
N LEU A 145 -19.36 -2.39 -0.16
CA LEU A 145 -18.59 -1.31 -0.72
C LEU A 145 -19.50 -0.39 -1.53
N GLY A 146 -19.32 0.91 -1.36
CA GLY A 146 -20.08 1.91 -2.05
C GLY A 146 -19.40 3.26 -2.09
#